data_3d93acdff65d6b08b6d49bf2fcf993d0
#
_entry.id   3d93acdff65d6b08b6d49bf2fcf993d0
#
_cell.length_a   1.000
_cell.length_b   1.000
_cell.length_c   1.000
_cell.angle_alpha   90.00
_cell.angle_beta   90.00
_cell.angle_gamma   90.00
#
_symmetry.space_group_name_H-M   'P 1'
#
loop_
_entity.id
_entity.type
_entity.pdbx_description
1 polymer ?
#
loop_
_entity_poly.entity_id
_entity_poly.type
_entity_poly.pdbx_seq_one_letter_code
_entity_poly.pdbx_strand_id
1 'polypeptide(L)'
;KPQNYISPVAKDSIEMQTAELLAGPDGAFVYKFITTDKYKKLRLHIYRYESGKLSDHDKVEMGFEDIASPKSGEIVMVPDFDNYVIKLIISGGGSRLSTEIPILENVENREYYGRTATEIKNVVDIRYDKQQPLIAFVYDNDEMSVPTLDDFINSQTDFLSKNDYVYYVAFEFCK
;
A
#
# COMPACT_ATOMS: atom_id res chain seq x y z
N LYS A 1 -3.12 -16.89 18.80
CA LYS A 1 -3.08 -15.50 18.30
C LYS A 1 -1.75 -15.26 17.63
N PRO A 2 -1.74 -14.69 16.43
CA PRO A 2 -0.48 -14.29 15.81
C PRO A 2 0.21 -13.25 16.68
N GLN A 3 1.52 -13.39 16.83
CA GLN A 3 2.33 -12.48 17.65
C GLN A 3 2.89 -11.32 16.81
N ASN A 4 3.08 -11.56 15.53
CA ASN A 4 3.58 -10.58 14.57
C ASN A 4 2.62 -10.55 13.41
N TYR A 5 1.86 -9.48 13.27
CA TYR A 5 0.86 -9.40 12.22
C TYR A 5 0.58 -7.97 11.76
N ILE A 6 0.04 -7.86 10.56
CA ILE A 6 -0.56 -6.66 10.01
C ILE A 6 -2.00 -6.95 9.63
N SER A 7 -2.89 -6.01 9.84
CA SER A 7 -4.30 -6.15 9.47
C SER A 7 -4.91 -4.83 9.04
N PRO A 8 -5.91 -4.87 8.15
CA PRO A 8 -6.74 -3.69 7.90
C PRO A 8 -7.45 -3.28 9.19
N VAL A 9 -7.58 -1.99 9.39
CA VAL A 9 -8.38 -1.44 10.48
C VAL A 9 -9.87 -1.65 10.17
N ALA A 10 -10.66 -2.01 11.17
CA ALA A 10 -12.09 -2.23 11.00
C ALA A 10 -12.78 -0.98 10.45
N LYS A 11 -13.71 -1.18 9.51
CA LYS A 11 -14.42 -0.08 8.83
C LYS A 11 -15.27 0.77 9.77
N ASP A 12 -15.76 0.18 10.84
CA ASP A 12 -16.55 0.86 11.88
C ASP A 12 -15.71 1.44 13.02
N SER A 13 -14.38 1.36 12.94
CA SER A 13 -13.48 1.96 13.92
C SER A 13 -13.47 3.48 13.80
N ILE A 14 -13.17 4.15 14.91
CA ILE A 14 -13.04 5.63 14.95
C ILE A 14 -11.90 6.07 14.03
N GLU A 15 -10.79 5.33 14.01
CA GLU A 15 -9.64 5.64 13.15
C GLU A 15 -10.06 5.66 11.67
N MET A 16 -10.81 4.65 11.24
CA MET A 16 -11.23 4.54 9.85
C MET A 16 -12.28 5.58 9.48
N GLN A 17 -13.26 5.83 10.35
CA GLN A 17 -14.26 6.86 10.14
C GLN A 17 -13.63 8.25 10.06
N THR A 18 -12.65 8.54 10.91
CA THR A 18 -11.91 9.81 10.89
C THR A 18 -11.09 9.95 9.62
N ALA A 19 -10.39 8.88 9.20
CA ALA A 19 -9.61 8.88 7.98
C ALA A 19 -10.49 9.10 6.74
N GLU A 20 -11.64 8.45 6.66
CA GLU A 20 -12.61 8.61 5.57
C GLU A 20 -13.22 10.02 5.52
N LEU A 21 -13.44 10.64 6.69
CA LEU A 21 -13.96 12.00 6.76
C LEU A 21 -12.98 13.02 6.13
N LEU A 22 -11.68 12.77 6.28
CA LEU A 22 -10.61 13.66 5.78
C LEU A 22 -10.15 13.26 4.38
N ALA A 23 -10.49 12.05 3.93
CA ALA A 23 -10.12 11.56 2.61
C ALA A 23 -11.03 12.13 1.53
N GLY A 24 -10.53 12.11 0.30
CA GLY A 24 -11.35 12.39 -0.88
C GLY A 24 -12.27 11.21 -1.26
N PRO A 25 -12.89 11.26 -2.44
CA PRO A 25 -13.85 10.25 -2.88
C PRO A 25 -13.27 8.84 -3.04
N ASP A 26 -11.96 8.71 -3.15
CA ASP A 26 -11.28 7.41 -3.29
C ASP A 26 -10.98 6.72 -1.94
N GLY A 27 -11.39 7.35 -0.83
CA GLY A 27 -11.31 6.76 0.50
C GLY A 27 -9.92 6.78 1.14
N ALA A 28 -9.79 6.02 2.21
CA ALA A 28 -8.54 5.83 2.94
C ALA A 28 -8.32 4.35 3.22
N PHE A 29 -7.05 3.95 3.29
CA PHE A 29 -6.63 2.58 3.56
C PHE A 29 -5.70 2.61 4.77
N VAL A 30 -6.14 1.99 5.86
CA VAL A 30 -5.47 2.05 7.17
C VAL A 30 -5.15 0.64 7.62
N TYR A 31 -3.89 0.41 7.97
CA TYR A 31 -3.39 -0.89 8.46
C TYR A 31 -2.70 -0.68 9.79
N LYS A 32 -2.93 -1.61 10.71
CA LYS A 32 -2.21 -1.70 11.97
C LYS A 32 -1.30 -2.91 11.96
N PHE A 33 -0.09 -2.75 12.49
CA PHE A 33 0.81 -3.86 12.70
C PHE A 33 1.21 -3.99 14.17
N ILE A 34 1.46 -5.23 14.59
CA ILE A 34 2.00 -5.57 15.90
C ILE A 34 3.18 -6.49 15.67
N THR A 35 4.28 -6.21 16.34
CA THR A 35 5.52 -6.99 16.27
C THR A 35 6.05 -7.24 17.68
N THR A 36 6.63 -8.41 17.88
CA THR A 36 7.32 -8.78 19.14
C THR A 36 8.81 -8.86 18.93
N ASP A 37 9.25 -9.12 17.71
CA ASP A 37 10.66 -9.26 17.37
C ASP A 37 11.30 -7.89 17.07
N LYS A 38 12.60 -7.82 17.21
CA LYS A 38 13.38 -6.66 16.79
C LYS A 38 13.58 -6.69 15.28
N TYR A 39 13.48 -5.53 14.65
CA TYR A 39 13.79 -5.32 13.24
C TYR A 39 14.39 -3.93 13.06
N LYS A 40 15.11 -3.73 11.95
CA LYS A 40 15.85 -2.48 11.69
C LYS A 40 15.02 -1.43 10.97
N LYS A 41 14.13 -1.88 10.08
CA LYS A 41 13.31 -0.97 9.29
C LYS A 41 12.03 -1.63 8.77
N LEU A 42 11.04 -0.81 8.51
CA LEU A 42 9.88 -1.15 7.73
C LEU A 42 10.04 -0.52 6.35
N ARG A 43 9.93 -1.34 5.32
CA ARG A 43 10.04 -0.92 3.93
C ARG A 43 8.73 -1.18 3.21
N LEU A 44 8.24 -0.20 2.47
CA LEU A 44 7.18 -0.38 1.49
C LEU A 44 7.80 -0.35 0.10
N HIS A 45 7.50 -1.38 -0.69
CA HIS A 45 7.86 -1.48 -2.09
C HIS A 45 6.68 -1.03 -2.93
N ILE A 46 6.89 -0.11 -3.85
CA ILE A 46 5.87 0.37 -4.77
C ILE A 46 6.29 -0.03 -6.17
N TYR A 47 5.53 -0.94 -6.76
CA TYR A 47 5.76 -1.43 -8.12
C TYR A 47 4.74 -0.80 -9.05
N ARG A 48 5.21 -0.13 -10.11
CA ARG A 48 4.37 0.39 -11.17
C ARG A 48 4.38 -0.56 -12.35
N TYR A 49 3.19 -1.00 -12.75
CA TYR A 49 2.99 -1.77 -13.97
C TYR A 49 2.24 -0.93 -14.99
N GLU A 50 2.70 -0.96 -16.23
CA GLU A 50 2.08 -0.28 -17.36
C GLU A 50 1.75 -1.33 -18.42
N SER A 51 0.46 -1.53 -18.71
CA SER A 51 -0.03 -2.57 -19.61
C SER A 51 0.57 -3.95 -19.31
N GLY A 52 0.63 -4.31 -18.05
CA GLY A 52 1.16 -5.58 -17.56
C GLY A 52 2.67 -5.68 -17.42
N LYS A 53 3.41 -4.62 -17.79
CA LYS A 53 4.88 -4.62 -17.69
C LYS A 53 5.34 -3.77 -16.52
N LEU A 54 6.30 -4.30 -15.76
CA LEU A 54 6.94 -3.53 -14.70
C LEU A 54 7.71 -2.36 -15.31
N SER A 55 7.31 -1.13 -14.97
CA SER A 55 7.92 0.10 -15.46
C SER A 55 8.75 0.83 -14.41
N ASP A 56 8.44 0.63 -13.12
CA ASP A 56 9.16 1.29 -12.02
C ASP A 56 9.04 0.49 -10.72
N HIS A 57 10.02 0.67 -9.83
CA HIS A 57 10.03 0.09 -8.49
C HIS A 57 10.68 1.07 -7.53
N ASP A 58 9.87 1.65 -6.65
CA ASP A 58 10.30 2.54 -5.60
C ASP A 58 10.22 1.89 -4.22
N LYS A 59 10.93 2.47 -3.26
CA LYS A 59 10.94 2.04 -1.87
C LYS A 59 10.75 3.24 -0.95
N VAL A 60 9.91 3.07 0.06
CA VAL A 60 9.75 4.01 1.17
C VAL A 60 10.17 3.27 2.44
N GLU A 61 11.14 3.81 3.16
CA GLU A 61 11.72 3.14 4.33
C GLU A 61 11.64 4.01 5.58
N MET A 62 11.27 3.40 6.70
CA MET A 62 11.37 3.97 8.03
C MET A 62 12.33 3.11 8.85
N GLY A 63 13.51 3.67 9.15
CA GLY A 63 14.57 2.97 9.88
C GLY A 63 14.51 3.22 11.38
N PHE A 64 15.04 2.26 12.16
CA PHE A 64 15.03 2.25 13.61
C PHE A 64 16.41 1.93 14.20
N GLU A 65 17.48 2.38 13.55
CA GLU A 65 18.85 2.00 13.92
C GLU A 65 19.24 2.44 15.34
N ASP A 66 18.79 3.62 15.77
CA ASP A 66 19.14 4.22 17.06
C ASP A 66 18.02 4.09 18.12
N ILE A 67 16.89 3.49 17.77
CA ILE A 67 15.76 3.29 18.66
C ILE A 67 15.26 1.85 18.58
N ALA A 68 14.60 1.42 19.64
CA ALA A 68 13.93 0.12 19.61
C ALA A 68 12.86 0.13 18.51
N SER A 69 12.82 -0.92 17.70
CA SER A 69 11.78 -1.11 16.70
C SER A 69 10.40 -1.00 17.35
N PRO A 70 9.45 -0.31 16.72
CA PRO A 70 8.12 -0.16 17.30
C PRO A 70 7.42 -1.51 17.42
N LYS A 71 6.80 -1.74 18.58
CA LYS A 71 5.99 -2.93 18.82
C LYS A 71 4.65 -2.87 18.11
N SER A 72 4.18 -1.66 17.83
CA SER A 72 2.96 -1.41 17.09
C SER A 72 3.09 -0.14 16.26
N GLY A 73 2.36 -0.08 15.16
CA GLY A 73 2.33 1.08 14.30
C GLY A 73 1.21 1.00 13.29
N GLU A 74 1.20 1.99 12.42
CA GLU A 74 0.17 2.14 11.40
C GLU A 74 0.77 2.51 10.05
N ILE A 75 0.11 2.06 9.00
CA ILE A 75 0.34 2.49 7.63
C ILE A 75 -0.97 3.06 7.12
N VAL A 76 -0.94 4.30 6.64
CA VAL A 76 -2.13 4.98 6.09
C VAL A 76 -1.83 5.39 4.66
N MET A 77 -2.71 5.03 3.74
CA MET A 77 -2.64 5.46 2.34
C MET A 77 -3.94 6.15 1.95
N VAL A 78 -3.83 7.34 1.39
CA VAL A 78 -4.97 8.15 0.95
C VAL A 78 -4.73 8.58 -0.50
N PRO A 79 -5.42 7.96 -1.47
CA PRO A 79 -5.38 8.42 -2.85
C PRO A 79 -5.95 9.83 -2.97
N ASP A 80 -5.24 10.67 -3.70
CA ASP A 80 -5.64 12.04 -4.04
C ASP A 80 -5.59 12.16 -5.57
N PHE A 81 -6.73 11.95 -6.21
CA PHE A 81 -6.83 11.95 -7.66
C PHE A 81 -6.83 13.36 -8.24
N ASP A 82 -7.11 14.38 -7.44
CA ASP A 82 -7.02 15.79 -7.91
C ASP A 82 -5.56 16.21 -8.09
N ASN A 83 -4.66 15.72 -7.24
CA ASN A 83 -3.24 16.02 -7.30
C ASN A 83 -2.40 14.86 -7.87
N TYR A 84 -3.03 13.75 -8.25
CA TYR A 84 -2.39 12.56 -8.81
C TYR A 84 -1.25 12.04 -7.94
N VAL A 85 -1.54 11.86 -6.67
CA VAL A 85 -0.63 11.26 -5.69
C VAL A 85 -1.39 10.30 -4.79
N ILE A 86 -0.67 9.37 -4.17
CA ILE A 86 -1.14 8.61 -3.01
C ILE A 86 -0.35 9.14 -1.82
N LYS A 87 -1.06 9.75 -0.87
CA LYS A 87 -0.46 10.20 0.38
C LYS A 87 -0.21 8.99 1.27
N LEU A 88 1.01 8.89 1.81
CA LEU A 88 1.44 7.76 2.62
C LEU A 88 1.98 8.27 3.96
N ILE A 89 1.50 7.65 5.04
CA ILE A 89 2.03 7.87 6.39
C ILE A 89 2.38 6.51 6.99
N ILE A 90 3.58 6.40 7.55
CA ILE A 90 4.00 5.28 8.40
C ILE A 90 4.31 5.84 9.77
N SER A 91 3.74 5.27 10.82
CA SER A 91 3.98 5.70 12.19
C SER A 91 4.17 4.51 13.13
N GLY A 92 4.95 4.73 14.17
CA GLY A 92 5.20 3.73 15.21
C GLY A 92 6.34 4.15 16.12
N GLY A 93 6.26 3.77 17.41
CA GLY A 93 7.31 4.05 18.38
C GLY A 93 7.63 5.54 18.57
N GLY A 94 6.67 6.44 18.36
CA GLY A 94 6.88 7.88 18.43
C GLY A 94 7.52 8.51 17.18
N SER A 95 7.83 7.68 16.17
CA SER A 95 8.38 8.13 14.89
C SER A 95 7.29 8.17 13.83
N ARG A 96 7.44 9.05 12.84
CA ARG A 96 6.50 9.22 11.75
C ARG A 96 7.23 9.60 10.47
N LEU A 97 6.83 8.95 9.37
CA LEU A 97 7.26 9.29 8.02
C LEU A 97 6.02 9.64 7.21
N SER A 98 6.06 10.76 6.49
CA SER A 98 5.00 11.20 5.60
C SER A 98 5.58 11.50 4.22
N THR A 99 4.97 10.94 3.17
CA THR A 99 5.41 11.16 1.80
C THR A 99 4.25 11.04 0.84
N GLU A 100 4.49 11.36 -0.43
CA GLU A 100 3.53 11.23 -1.51
C GLU A 100 4.12 10.34 -2.61
N ILE A 101 3.30 9.46 -3.16
CA ILE A 101 3.65 8.60 -4.29
C ILE A 101 2.95 9.17 -5.52
N PRO A 102 3.69 9.66 -6.53
CA PRO A 102 3.06 10.13 -7.78
C PRO A 102 2.37 8.99 -8.52
N ILE A 103 1.20 9.29 -9.09
CA ILE A 103 0.46 8.36 -9.94
C ILE A 103 0.14 9.02 -11.27
N LEU A 104 0.08 8.22 -12.33
CA LEU A 104 -0.27 8.66 -13.69
C LEU A 104 0.54 9.86 -14.17
N GLU A 105 1.82 9.96 -13.78
CA GLU A 105 2.71 11.02 -14.25
C GLU A 105 2.83 11.00 -15.78
N ASN A 106 2.67 12.17 -16.41
CA ASN A 106 2.79 12.34 -17.86
C ASN A 106 1.80 11.47 -18.68
N VAL A 107 0.72 11.01 -18.05
CA VAL A 107 -0.34 10.26 -18.72
C VAL A 107 -1.36 11.26 -19.29
N GLU A 108 -1.62 11.19 -20.59
CA GLU A 108 -2.63 12.01 -21.25
C GLU A 108 -4.04 11.62 -20.83
N ASN A 109 -4.90 12.61 -20.65
CA ASN A 109 -6.33 12.42 -20.32
C ASN A 109 -6.55 11.62 -19.04
N ARG A 110 -5.63 11.71 -18.10
CA ARG A 110 -5.66 10.95 -16.84
C ARG A 110 -6.89 11.22 -15.98
N GLU A 111 -7.52 12.39 -16.14
CA GLU A 111 -8.73 12.78 -15.45
C GLU A 111 -9.93 11.87 -15.77
N TYR A 112 -9.89 11.16 -16.90
CA TYR A 112 -10.96 10.26 -17.33
C TYR A 112 -10.73 8.79 -16.91
N TYR A 113 -9.62 8.51 -16.24
CA TYR A 113 -9.31 7.14 -15.82
C TYR A 113 -10.25 6.65 -14.70
N GLY A 114 -10.80 5.46 -14.87
CA GLY A 114 -11.45 4.72 -13.79
C GLY A 114 -10.42 4.23 -12.76
N ARG A 115 -10.86 4.05 -11.52
CA ARG A 115 -10.00 3.72 -10.37
C ARG A 115 -10.65 2.68 -9.48
N THR A 116 -9.84 1.76 -9.02
CA THR A 116 -10.23 0.83 -7.97
C THR A 116 -9.00 0.41 -7.18
N ALA A 117 -9.22 -0.28 -6.06
CA ALA A 117 -8.16 -0.85 -5.27
C ALA A 117 -8.53 -2.25 -4.79
N THR A 118 -7.53 -3.10 -4.65
CA THR A 118 -7.67 -4.40 -3.98
C THR A 118 -6.62 -4.49 -2.87
N GLU A 119 -7.03 -4.93 -1.68
CA GLU A 119 -6.18 -4.95 -0.50
C GLU A 119 -6.30 -6.25 0.28
N ILE A 120 -5.40 -6.47 1.22
CA ILE A 120 -5.56 -7.56 2.19
C ILE A 120 -6.88 -7.36 2.95
N LYS A 121 -7.62 -8.43 3.16
CA LYS A 121 -8.94 -8.38 3.82
C LYS A 121 -8.89 -8.86 5.26
N ASN A 122 -7.88 -9.64 5.61
CA ASN A 122 -7.75 -10.32 6.89
C ASN A 122 -6.38 -10.05 7.50
N VAL A 123 -6.22 -10.50 8.74
CA VAL A 123 -4.92 -10.51 9.43
C VAL A 123 -3.91 -11.32 8.63
N VAL A 124 -2.73 -10.76 8.43
CA VAL A 124 -1.60 -11.41 7.74
C VAL A 124 -0.43 -11.53 8.71
N ASP A 125 0.10 -12.74 8.85
CA ASP A 125 1.30 -12.99 9.64
C ASP A 125 2.51 -12.32 8.99
N ILE A 126 3.27 -11.56 9.76
CA ILE A 126 4.48 -10.92 9.28
C ILE A 126 5.59 -11.95 9.15
N ARG A 127 6.19 -12.04 7.97
CA ARG A 127 7.39 -12.83 7.68
C ARG A 127 8.54 -11.88 7.46
N TYR A 128 9.47 -11.85 8.41
CA TYR A 128 10.62 -10.95 8.32
C TYR A 128 11.50 -11.23 7.10
N ASP A 129 12.08 -10.16 6.54
CA ASP A 129 12.94 -10.19 5.35
C ASP A 129 12.26 -10.76 4.10
N LYS A 130 10.92 -10.67 4.05
CA LYS A 130 10.12 -11.07 2.89
C LYS A 130 9.13 -9.98 2.52
N GLN A 131 9.00 -9.73 1.23
CA GLN A 131 7.94 -8.88 0.70
C GLN A 131 6.61 -9.63 0.76
N GLN A 132 5.60 -8.95 1.29
CA GLN A 132 4.24 -9.47 1.38
C GLN A 132 3.25 -8.46 0.80
N PRO A 133 2.21 -8.91 0.10
CA PRO A 133 1.24 -8.01 -0.52
C PRO A 133 0.46 -7.20 0.51
N LEU A 134 0.21 -5.94 0.21
CA LEU A 134 -0.62 -5.06 1.02
C LEU A 134 -1.84 -4.55 0.26
N ILE A 135 -1.61 -3.86 -0.86
CA ILE A 135 -2.67 -3.23 -1.65
C ILE A 135 -2.19 -3.02 -3.09
N ALA A 136 -3.12 -3.04 -4.03
CA ALA A 136 -2.88 -2.61 -5.40
C ALA A 136 -3.93 -1.58 -5.81
N PHE A 137 -3.46 -0.45 -6.34
CA PHE A 137 -4.29 0.59 -6.93
C PHE A 137 -4.31 0.42 -8.44
N VAL A 138 -5.50 0.37 -9.02
CA VAL A 138 -5.71 0.07 -10.44
C VAL A 138 -6.35 1.26 -11.13
N TYR A 139 -5.77 1.66 -12.25
CA TYR A 139 -6.24 2.76 -13.08
C TYR A 139 -6.38 2.29 -14.52
N ASP A 140 -7.54 2.51 -15.11
CA ASP A 140 -7.81 2.07 -16.48
C ASP A 140 -8.67 3.10 -17.20
N ASN A 141 -8.37 3.32 -18.48
CA ASN A 141 -9.10 4.26 -19.34
C ASN A 141 -10.33 3.61 -19.98
N ASP A 142 -10.46 2.30 -19.93
CA ASP A 142 -11.52 1.51 -20.57
C ASP A 142 -12.16 0.55 -19.56
N GLU A 143 -12.32 -0.71 -19.91
CA GLU A 143 -12.85 -1.73 -19.02
C GLU A 143 -11.85 -2.11 -17.94
N MET A 144 -12.24 -1.89 -16.68
CA MET A 144 -11.39 -2.20 -15.55
C MET A 144 -11.55 -3.64 -15.12
N SER A 145 -10.42 -4.34 -15.01
CA SER A 145 -10.33 -5.69 -14.47
C SER A 145 -9.61 -5.63 -13.14
N VAL A 146 -10.28 -6.05 -12.05
CA VAL A 146 -9.68 -5.98 -10.70
C VAL A 146 -8.80 -7.21 -10.48
N PRO A 147 -7.46 -7.05 -10.36
CA PRO A 147 -6.59 -8.17 -10.02
C PRO A 147 -6.80 -8.60 -8.58
N THR A 148 -6.45 -9.84 -8.27
CA THR A 148 -6.28 -10.28 -6.88
C THR A 148 -4.84 -10.05 -6.45
N LEU A 149 -4.59 -9.94 -5.14
CA LEU A 149 -3.21 -9.79 -4.65
C LEU A 149 -2.35 -11.02 -4.96
N ASP A 150 -2.95 -12.19 -5.06
CA ASP A 150 -2.27 -13.44 -5.42
C ASP A 150 -1.67 -13.40 -6.83
N ASP A 151 -2.25 -12.63 -7.75
CA ASP A 151 -1.74 -12.45 -9.11
C ASP A 151 -0.31 -11.87 -9.11
N PHE A 152 0.00 -11.00 -8.16
CA PHE A 152 1.32 -10.41 -8.02
C PHE A 152 2.34 -11.38 -7.43
N ILE A 153 1.91 -12.26 -6.52
CA ILE A 153 2.77 -13.28 -5.92
C ILE A 153 3.18 -14.32 -6.97
N ASN A 154 2.24 -14.71 -7.83
CA ASN A 154 2.42 -15.77 -8.80
C ASN A 154 2.92 -15.29 -10.16
N SER A 155 3.22 -13.99 -10.30
CA SER A 155 3.68 -13.37 -11.55
C SER A 155 2.74 -13.64 -12.73
N GLN A 156 1.44 -13.66 -12.49
CA GLN A 156 0.43 -13.88 -13.53
C GLN A 156 0.24 -12.60 -14.35
N THR A 157 1.14 -12.38 -15.28
CA THR A 157 1.23 -11.17 -16.09
C THR A 157 0.02 -10.95 -17.01
N ASP A 158 -0.68 -12.00 -17.42
CA ASP A 158 -1.87 -11.90 -18.28
C ASP A 158 -2.98 -11.06 -17.65
N PHE A 159 -3.08 -11.11 -16.33
CA PHE A 159 -4.06 -10.34 -15.59
C PHE A 159 -3.68 -8.86 -15.47
N LEU A 160 -2.39 -8.59 -15.31
CA LEU A 160 -1.86 -7.23 -15.23
C LEU A 160 -1.98 -6.50 -16.57
N SER A 161 -1.90 -7.23 -17.69
CA SER A 161 -1.99 -6.65 -19.04
C SER A 161 -3.38 -6.12 -19.41
N LYS A 162 -4.41 -6.44 -18.61
CA LYS A 162 -5.78 -5.96 -18.82
C LYS A 162 -6.01 -4.55 -18.30
N ASN A 163 -5.09 -4.02 -17.50
CA ASN A 163 -5.21 -2.69 -16.94
C ASN A 163 -4.06 -1.81 -17.41
N ASP A 164 -4.36 -0.54 -17.68
CA ASP A 164 -3.37 0.41 -18.19
C ASP A 164 -2.27 0.66 -17.16
N TYR A 165 -2.63 0.92 -15.89
CA TYR A 165 -1.68 1.17 -14.81
C TYR A 165 -2.08 0.46 -13.53
N VAL A 166 -1.12 -0.17 -12.88
CA VAL A 166 -1.28 -0.79 -11.56
C VAL A 166 -0.12 -0.36 -10.67
N TYR A 167 -0.45 0.14 -9.48
CA TYR A 167 0.53 0.46 -8.42
C TYR A 167 0.36 -0.57 -7.32
N TYR A 168 1.28 -1.51 -7.27
CA TYR A 168 1.27 -2.58 -6.29
C TYR A 168 2.19 -2.25 -5.13
N VAL A 169 1.67 -2.33 -3.91
CA VAL A 169 2.42 -2.05 -2.68
C VAL A 169 2.59 -3.33 -1.88
N ALA A 170 3.84 -3.65 -1.59
CA ALA A 170 4.22 -4.75 -0.70
C ALA A 170 4.95 -4.19 0.52
N PHE A 171 4.77 -4.83 1.68
CA PHE A 171 5.48 -4.48 2.91
C PHE A 171 6.58 -5.48 3.21
N GLU A 172 7.63 -5.00 3.86
CA GLU A 172 8.75 -5.82 4.31
C GLU A 172 9.29 -5.30 5.63
N PHE A 173 9.28 -6.14 6.65
CA PHE A 173 9.93 -5.85 7.94
C PHE A 173 11.33 -6.47 7.91
N CYS A 174 12.36 -5.61 7.92
CA CYS A 174 13.74 -6.01 7.70
C CYS A 174 14.50 -6.15 9.03
N LYS A 175 15.03 -7.35 9.28
CA LYS A 175 15.90 -7.64 10.43
C LYS A 175 17.34 -7.18 10.23
#